data_f61133f045fec22e53cd63f2da0a5344
#
_entry.id   f61133f045fec22e53cd63f2da0a5344
#
_cell.length_a   1.000
_cell.length_b   1.000
_cell.length_c   1.000
_cell.angle_alpha   90.00
_cell.angle_beta   90.00
_cell.angle_gamma   90.00
#
_symmetry.space_group_name_H-M   'P 1'
#
loop_
_entity.id
_entity.type
_entity.pdbx_description
1 polymer ?
#
loop_
_entity_poly.entity_id
_entity_poly.type
_entity_poly.pdbx_seq_one_letter_code
_entity_poly.pdbx_strand_id
1 'polypeptide(L)'
;MRAAWLLLSAIAVTAGSAVAQETGPKPVLPDTVPFEAIPQVPGLESKWLVGTGADSSLYLLRVRLAPDTRLPPHTHPDSRFTQVLSGTLYVGFGRTFDTTAVRSIPAGAVFVTPAGTPHFVWARDGEVEYQESGEGPTANQFVEAPSP
;
A
#
# COMPACT_ATOMS: atom_id res chain seq x y z
N MET A 1 -1.46 -70.55 -51.67
CA MET A 1 -0.62 -69.69 -50.83
C MET A 1 -1.21 -68.30 -50.77
N ARG A 2 -1.85 -67.89 -49.66
CA ARG A 2 -2.43 -66.56 -49.47
C ARG A 2 -1.61 -65.84 -48.40
N ALA A 3 -0.89 -64.79 -48.77
CA ALA A 3 -0.14 -63.92 -47.86
C ALA A 3 -1.07 -62.96 -47.16
N ALA A 4 -1.14 -63.01 -45.83
CA ALA A 4 -1.86 -62.04 -45.02
C ALA A 4 -0.95 -60.88 -44.67
N TRP A 5 -1.32 -59.66 -45.04
CA TRP A 5 -0.65 -58.42 -44.67
C TRP A 5 -1.22 -57.92 -43.35
N LEU A 6 -0.43 -57.90 -42.31
CA LEU A 6 -0.78 -57.25 -41.03
C LEU A 6 -0.45 -55.78 -41.10
N LEU A 7 -1.50 -54.97 -41.07
CA LEU A 7 -1.35 -53.48 -40.90
C LEU A 7 -1.13 -53.18 -39.41
N LEU A 8 0.07 -52.77 -39.04
CA LEU A 8 0.34 -52.16 -37.73
C LEU A 8 -0.13 -50.71 -37.75
N SER A 9 -1.22 -50.40 -37.02
CA SER A 9 -1.61 -49.02 -36.75
C SER A 9 -0.78 -48.44 -35.61
N ALA A 10 0.08 -47.50 -35.87
CA ALA A 10 0.80 -46.76 -34.83
C ALA A 10 -0.16 -45.70 -34.20
N ILE A 11 -0.49 -45.86 -32.93
CA ILE A 11 -1.20 -44.83 -32.16
C ILE A 11 -0.20 -43.80 -31.71
N ALA A 12 -0.24 -42.61 -32.29
CA ALA A 12 0.54 -41.46 -31.80
C ALA A 12 -0.11 -40.92 -30.52
N VAL A 13 0.50 -41.17 -29.40
CA VAL A 13 0.15 -40.52 -28.12
C VAL A 13 0.72 -39.11 -28.13
N THR A 14 -0.10 -38.11 -28.37
CA THR A 14 0.26 -36.70 -28.17
C THR A 14 0.29 -36.42 -26.67
N ALA A 15 1.48 -36.30 -26.11
CA ALA A 15 1.64 -35.82 -24.74
C ALA A 15 1.27 -34.30 -24.72
N GLY A 16 0.04 -34.02 -24.35
CA GLY A 16 -0.38 -32.67 -24.03
C GLY A 16 0.39 -32.17 -22.82
N SER A 17 1.22 -31.14 -23.00
CA SER A 17 1.84 -30.42 -21.88
C SER A 17 0.72 -29.82 -21.05
N ALA A 18 0.40 -30.41 -19.90
CA ALA A 18 -0.47 -29.79 -18.90
C ALA A 18 0.28 -28.58 -18.35
N VAL A 19 -0.11 -27.38 -18.76
CA VAL A 19 0.30 -26.14 -18.08
C VAL A 19 -0.28 -26.24 -16.68
N ALA A 20 0.58 -26.41 -15.69
CA ALA A 20 0.17 -26.40 -14.29
C ALA A 20 -0.50 -25.06 -14.03
N GLN A 21 -1.82 -25.09 -13.74
CA GLN A 21 -2.56 -23.91 -13.35
C GLN A 21 -2.02 -23.47 -11.99
N GLU A 22 -1.40 -22.30 -11.92
CA GLU A 22 -0.90 -21.72 -10.69
C GLU A 22 -2.08 -21.54 -9.73
N THR A 23 -2.23 -22.47 -8.78
CA THR A 23 -3.26 -22.43 -7.75
C THR A 23 -2.66 -21.83 -6.50
N GLY A 24 -3.01 -20.58 -6.18
CA GLY A 24 -2.54 -19.90 -4.97
C GLY A 24 -2.70 -18.38 -5.06
N PRO A 25 -2.48 -17.67 -3.94
CA PRO A 25 -2.51 -16.21 -3.93
C PRO A 25 -1.35 -15.67 -4.78
N LYS A 26 -1.68 -14.71 -5.66
CA LYS A 26 -0.68 -14.05 -6.49
C LYS A 26 -0.02 -12.94 -5.68
N PRO A 27 1.32 -12.88 -5.60
CA PRO A 27 1.99 -11.78 -4.94
C PRO A 27 1.80 -10.47 -5.72
N VAL A 28 1.64 -9.36 -5.01
CA VAL A 28 1.70 -8.02 -5.59
C VAL A 28 3.16 -7.58 -5.59
N LEU A 29 3.76 -7.46 -6.78
CA LEU A 29 5.15 -7.05 -6.90
C LEU A 29 5.26 -5.52 -6.82
N PRO A 30 6.34 -4.96 -6.23
CA PRO A 30 6.45 -3.52 -5.99
C PRO A 30 6.25 -2.64 -7.21
N ASP A 31 6.73 -3.11 -8.37
CA ASP A 31 6.75 -2.34 -9.61
C ASP A 31 5.50 -2.53 -10.49
N THR A 32 4.55 -3.40 -10.08
CA THR A 32 3.34 -3.67 -10.86
C THR A 32 2.20 -2.67 -10.61
N VAL A 33 2.29 -1.88 -9.54
CA VAL A 33 1.30 -0.84 -9.21
C VAL A 33 2.00 0.51 -9.20
N PRO A 34 1.64 1.45 -10.08
CA PRO A 34 2.22 2.78 -10.11
C PRO A 34 1.81 3.60 -8.89
N PHE A 35 2.64 4.58 -8.50
CA PHE A 35 2.23 5.63 -7.59
C PHE A 35 1.36 6.65 -8.31
N GLU A 36 0.38 7.16 -7.61
CA GLU A 36 -0.51 8.23 -8.08
C GLU A 36 -0.33 9.47 -7.18
N ALA A 37 -0.15 10.63 -7.81
CA ALA A 37 -0.02 11.88 -7.08
C ALA A 37 -1.35 12.26 -6.41
N ILE A 38 -1.28 12.79 -5.20
CA ILE A 38 -2.44 13.33 -4.46
C ILE A 38 -2.45 14.85 -4.61
N PRO A 39 -3.31 15.42 -5.45
CA PRO A 39 -3.27 16.85 -5.79
C PRO A 39 -3.43 17.79 -4.58
N GLN A 40 -4.14 17.35 -3.55
CA GLN A 40 -4.39 18.12 -2.32
C GLN A 40 -3.14 18.31 -1.45
N VAL A 41 -2.12 17.44 -1.65
CA VAL A 41 -0.85 17.49 -0.90
C VAL A 41 0.30 17.37 -1.90
N PRO A 42 0.80 18.47 -2.45
CA PRO A 42 1.95 18.44 -3.36
C PRO A 42 3.15 17.71 -2.76
N GLY A 43 3.73 16.77 -3.51
CA GLY A 43 4.82 15.93 -3.05
C GLY A 43 4.39 14.63 -2.35
N LEU A 44 3.08 14.40 -2.19
CA LEU A 44 2.55 13.12 -1.72
C LEU A 44 2.07 12.30 -2.92
N GLU A 45 2.52 11.04 -2.95
CA GLU A 45 2.08 10.02 -3.90
C GLU A 45 1.65 8.76 -3.11
N SER A 46 0.69 8.03 -3.62
CA SER A 46 0.25 6.79 -3.00
C SER A 46 -0.12 5.71 -4.01
N LYS A 47 -0.16 4.45 -3.55
CA LYS A 47 -0.65 3.32 -4.33
C LYS A 47 -1.31 2.28 -3.43
N TRP A 48 -2.45 1.77 -3.87
CA TRP A 48 -3.11 0.65 -3.21
C TRP A 48 -2.48 -0.66 -3.67
N LEU A 49 -1.90 -1.40 -2.74
CA LEU A 49 -1.35 -2.74 -3.00
C LEU A 49 -2.38 -3.84 -2.71
N VAL A 50 -3.29 -3.60 -1.77
CA VAL A 50 -4.41 -4.48 -1.43
C VAL A 50 -5.63 -3.63 -1.14
N GLY A 51 -6.80 -4.03 -1.64
CA GLY A 51 -8.06 -3.33 -1.40
C GLY A 51 -8.10 -1.92 -1.98
N THR A 52 -9.06 -1.14 -1.53
CA THR A 52 -9.22 0.29 -1.81
C THR A 52 -9.71 1.03 -0.58
N GLY A 53 -9.72 2.36 -0.61
CA GLY A 53 -10.25 3.15 0.50
C GLY A 53 -11.77 3.00 0.73
N ALA A 54 -12.51 2.54 -0.27
CA ALA A 54 -13.97 2.39 -0.20
C ALA A 54 -14.43 1.03 0.33
N ASP A 55 -13.56 0.02 0.29
CA ASP A 55 -13.92 -1.35 0.64
C ASP A 55 -13.97 -1.56 2.15
N SER A 56 -14.97 -2.31 2.64
CA SER A 56 -15.05 -2.78 4.03
C SER A 56 -14.23 -4.07 4.20
N SER A 57 -12.94 -4.01 3.88
CA SER A 57 -12.01 -5.15 3.89
C SER A 57 -10.60 -4.69 4.28
N LEU A 58 -9.70 -5.65 4.40
CA LEU A 58 -8.28 -5.34 4.62
C LEU A 58 -7.72 -4.53 3.45
N TYR A 59 -6.93 -3.53 3.79
CA TYR A 59 -6.19 -2.74 2.80
C TYR A 59 -4.70 -2.68 3.13
N LEU A 60 -3.91 -2.43 2.10
CA LEU A 60 -2.49 -2.05 2.19
C LEU A 60 -2.24 -0.89 1.23
N LEU A 61 -2.00 0.29 1.80
CA LEU A 61 -1.68 1.51 1.10
C LEU A 61 -0.19 1.82 1.28
N ARG A 62 0.51 2.09 0.19
CA ARG A 62 1.88 2.59 0.23
C ARG A 62 1.90 4.08 -0.10
N VAL A 63 2.65 4.85 0.66
CA VAL A 63 2.74 6.30 0.54
C VAL A 63 4.20 6.70 0.39
N ARG A 64 4.45 7.65 -0.49
CA ARG A 64 5.75 8.31 -0.67
C ARG A 64 5.60 9.80 -0.48
N LEU A 65 6.48 10.39 0.29
CA LEU A 65 6.57 11.83 0.51
C LEU A 65 7.90 12.32 -0.05
N ALA A 66 7.85 13.28 -0.96
CA ALA A 66 9.03 14.01 -1.40
C ALA A 66 9.65 14.80 -0.21
N PRO A 67 10.93 15.19 -0.31
CA PRO A 67 11.57 15.99 0.73
C PRO A 67 10.76 17.23 1.13
N ASP A 68 10.68 17.52 2.42
CA ASP A 68 9.91 18.60 3.08
C ASP A 68 8.39 18.56 2.87
N THR A 69 7.85 17.48 2.30
CA THR A 69 6.38 17.32 2.18
C THR A 69 5.72 17.22 3.54
N ARG A 70 4.66 17.98 3.72
CA ARG A 70 3.84 18.06 4.94
C ARG A 70 2.41 17.63 4.64
N LEU A 71 1.97 16.55 5.27
CA LEU A 71 0.55 16.20 5.28
C LEU A 71 -0.10 16.86 6.48
N PRO A 72 -1.04 17.79 6.27
CA PRO A 72 -1.67 18.57 7.34
C PRO A 72 -2.42 17.68 8.35
N PRO A 73 -2.81 18.24 9.51
CA PRO A 73 -3.63 17.53 10.49
C PRO A 73 -4.89 16.93 9.86
N HIS A 74 -5.05 15.64 10.07
CA HIS A 74 -6.15 14.83 9.53
C HIS A 74 -6.49 13.70 10.47
N THR A 75 -7.64 13.08 10.26
CA THR A 75 -8.09 11.86 10.94
C THR A 75 -8.46 10.81 9.93
N HIS A 76 -8.60 9.59 10.41
CA HIS A 76 -9.13 8.46 9.62
C HIS A 76 -10.29 7.82 10.38
N PRO A 77 -11.29 7.26 9.67
CA PRO A 77 -12.41 6.55 10.32
C PRO A 77 -12.00 5.21 10.93
N ASP A 78 -10.88 4.63 10.48
CA ASP A 78 -10.33 3.35 10.90
C ASP A 78 -9.09 3.50 11.79
N SER A 79 -8.77 2.44 12.53
CA SER A 79 -7.46 2.29 13.18
C SER A 79 -6.50 1.61 12.22
N ARG A 80 -5.25 2.10 12.16
CA ARG A 80 -4.26 1.58 11.21
C ARG A 80 -2.88 1.42 11.80
N PHE A 81 -2.15 0.48 11.23
CA PHE A 81 -0.71 0.33 11.43
C PHE A 81 0.02 1.13 10.35
N THR A 82 1.03 1.89 10.76
CA THR A 82 1.95 2.55 9.84
C THR A 82 3.34 1.99 10.06
N GLN A 83 3.97 1.52 8.99
CA GLN A 83 5.36 1.04 8.99
C GLN A 83 6.19 1.91 8.06
N VAL A 84 7.28 2.49 8.56
CA VAL A 84 8.24 3.23 7.75
C VAL A 84 9.15 2.24 7.02
N LEU A 85 9.24 2.35 5.69
CA LEU A 85 10.03 1.47 4.83
C LEU A 85 11.40 2.07 4.51
N SER A 86 11.44 3.38 4.27
CA SER A 86 12.68 4.12 4.01
C SER A 86 12.59 5.56 4.53
N GLY A 87 13.73 6.17 4.83
CA GLY A 87 13.80 7.52 5.39
C GLY A 87 13.40 7.60 6.86
N THR A 88 13.03 8.80 7.30
CA THR A 88 12.53 9.08 8.65
C THR A 88 11.24 9.88 8.55
N LEU A 89 10.13 9.30 9.01
CA LEU A 89 8.84 9.97 9.08
C LEU A 89 8.75 10.75 10.40
N TYR A 90 8.39 12.03 10.34
CA TYR A 90 8.09 12.83 11.51
C TYR A 90 6.59 12.88 11.73
N VAL A 91 6.11 12.43 12.89
CA VAL A 91 4.68 12.34 13.22
C VAL A 91 4.39 13.21 14.44
N GLY A 92 3.41 14.09 14.31
CA GLY A 92 2.85 14.85 15.41
C GLY A 92 1.38 14.54 15.61
N PHE A 93 0.90 14.67 16.84
CA PHE A 93 -0.50 14.43 17.21
C PHE A 93 -1.16 15.75 17.62
N GLY A 94 -2.40 15.94 17.19
CA GLY A 94 -3.19 17.15 17.46
C GLY A 94 -3.76 17.78 16.20
N ARG A 95 -4.52 18.85 16.40
CA ARG A 95 -5.26 19.55 15.33
C ARG A 95 -4.46 20.67 14.66
N THR A 96 -3.27 20.98 15.18
CA THR A 96 -2.37 22.03 14.69
C THR A 96 -1.06 21.40 14.25
N PHE A 97 -0.50 21.85 13.12
CA PHE A 97 0.81 21.40 12.66
C PHE A 97 1.90 22.08 13.51
N ASP A 98 2.38 21.38 14.53
CA ASP A 98 3.42 21.87 15.45
C ASP A 98 4.75 21.16 15.16
N THR A 99 5.69 21.87 14.55
CA THR A 99 7.02 21.34 14.21
C THR A 99 7.88 21.00 15.41
N THR A 100 7.52 21.48 16.61
CA THR A 100 8.26 21.21 17.87
C THR A 100 7.75 19.96 18.59
N ALA A 101 6.53 19.51 18.28
CA ALA A 101 5.85 18.38 18.93
C ALA A 101 5.88 17.11 18.07
N VAL A 102 6.84 16.96 17.16
CA VAL A 102 6.96 15.78 16.30
C VAL A 102 7.89 14.73 16.92
N ARG A 103 7.57 13.46 16.62
CA ARG A 103 8.42 12.30 16.91
C ARG A 103 9.02 11.78 15.64
N SER A 104 10.31 11.45 15.66
CA SER A 104 10.99 10.81 14.53
C SER A 104 10.74 9.30 14.55
N ILE A 105 10.29 8.77 13.44
CA ILE A 105 10.00 7.34 13.24
C ILE A 105 10.93 6.85 12.11
N PRO A 106 12.01 6.15 12.42
CA PRO A 106 12.97 5.68 11.41
C PRO A 106 12.44 4.47 10.62
N ALA A 107 13.12 4.16 9.51
CA ALA A 107 12.86 2.96 8.73
C ALA A 107 12.87 1.69 9.60
N GLY A 108 11.91 0.79 9.37
CA GLY A 108 11.70 -0.44 10.14
C GLY A 108 10.76 -0.26 11.35
N ALA A 109 10.57 0.97 11.82
CA ALA A 109 9.66 1.22 12.95
C ALA A 109 8.18 1.14 12.53
N VAL A 110 7.34 0.79 13.49
CA VAL A 110 5.88 0.67 13.34
C VAL A 110 5.19 1.46 14.44
N PHE A 111 4.09 2.11 14.12
CA PHE A 111 3.18 2.71 15.12
C PHE A 111 1.72 2.49 14.72
N VAL A 112 0.83 2.68 15.69
CA VAL A 112 -0.61 2.57 15.49
C VAL A 112 -1.24 3.95 15.66
N THR A 113 -2.09 4.32 14.70
CA THR A 113 -2.96 5.48 14.81
C THR A 113 -4.39 4.99 15.04
N PRO A 114 -4.98 5.19 16.24
CA PRO A 114 -6.37 4.84 16.48
C PRO A 114 -7.32 5.68 15.63
N ALA A 115 -8.49 5.11 15.30
CA ALA A 115 -9.55 5.81 14.59
C ALA A 115 -9.87 7.18 15.22
N GLY A 116 -10.09 8.18 14.38
CA GLY A 116 -10.45 9.54 14.79
C GLY A 116 -9.32 10.34 15.47
N THR A 117 -8.12 9.80 15.60
CA THR A 117 -6.99 10.52 16.23
C THR A 117 -6.41 11.56 15.27
N PRO A 118 -6.48 12.87 15.58
CA PRO A 118 -5.88 13.90 14.76
C PRO A 118 -4.35 13.79 14.80
N HIS A 119 -3.73 13.75 13.63
CA HIS A 119 -2.28 13.68 13.49
C HIS A 119 -1.85 14.30 12.17
N PHE A 120 -0.56 14.57 12.05
CA PHE A 120 0.08 15.09 10.86
C PHE A 120 1.44 14.43 10.68
N VAL A 121 1.94 14.43 9.44
CA VAL A 121 3.23 13.84 9.11
C VAL A 121 4.08 14.79 8.28
N TRP A 122 5.40 14.62 8.36
CA TRP A 122 6.37 15.47 7.69
C TRP A 122 7.61 14.65 7.26
N ALA A 123 8.01 14.81 6.01
CA ALA A 123 9.24 14.26 5.43
C ALA A 123 10.40 15.27 5.57
N ARG A 124 10.71 15.68 6.82
CA ARG A 124 11.60 16.81 7.14
C ARG A 124 13.01 16.67 6.57
N ASP A 125 13.59 15.49 6.70
CA ASP A 125 15.02 15.26 6.46
C ASP A 125 15.29 14.58 5.09
N GLY A 126 14.29 14.45 4.23
CA GLY A 126 14.41 13.82 2.93
C GLY A 126 13.17 13.02 2.54
N GLU A 127 13.25 12.29 1.43
CA GLU A 127 12.17 11.42 0.97
C GLU A 127 11.86 10.32 1.99
N VAL A 128 10.59 10.03 2.16
CA VAL A 128 10.10 8.96 3.04
C VAL A 128 9.13 8.06 2.29
N GLU A 129 9.31 6.76 2.41
CA GLU A 129 8.30 5.78 1.99
C GLU A 129 7.81 5.00 3.21
N TYR A 130 6.49 4.92 3.36
CA TYR A 130 5.86 4.15 4.41
C TYR A 130 4.63 3.40 3.87
N GLN A 131 4.16 2.45 4.61
CA GLN A 131 2.91 1.75 4.30
C GLN A 131 1.96 1.78 5.47
N GLU A 132 0.67 1.80 5.15
CA GLU A 132 -0.43 1.75 6.09
C GLU A 132 -1.30 0.54 5.81
N SER A 133 -1.74 -0.13 6.86
CA SER A 133 -2.66 -1.26 6.77
C SER A 133 -3.72 -1.17 7.84
N GLY A 134 -4.92 -1.56 7.49
CA GLY A 134 -6.09 -1.54 8.36
C GLY A 134 -7.24 -2.29 7.72
N GLU A 135 -8.41 -2.11 8.30
CA GLU A 135 -9.68 -2.59 7.76
C GLU A 135 -10.53 -1.36 7.43
N GLY A 136 -10.92 -1.24 6.17
CA GLY A 136 -11.71 -0.11 5.67
C GLY A 136 -13.21 -0.19 6.00
N PRO A 137 -13.99 0.80 5.59
CA PRO A 137 -13.59 1.89 4.70
C PRO A 137 -12.66 2.91 5.37
N THR A 138 -11.79 3.53 4.56
CA THR A 138 -10.82 4.52 5.04
C THR A 138 -10.75 5.75 4.15
N ALA A 139 -10.40 6.89 4.74
CA ALA A 139 -10.20 8.17 4.06
C ALA A 139 -9.35 9.10 4.92
N ASN A 140 -8.75 10.11 4.29
CA ASN A 140 -8.20 11.26 5.00
C ASN A 140 -9.32 12.30 5.20
N GLN A 141 -9.56 12.68 6.45
CA GLN A 141 -10.47 13.76 6.83
C GLN A 141 -9.64 14.91 7.41
N PHE A 142 -9.36 15.93 6.60
CA PHE A 142 -8.60 17.08 7.06
C PHE A 142 -9.31 17.81 8.18
N VAL A 143 -8.52 18.19 9.18
CA VAL A 143 -9.02 18.88 10.37
C VAL A 143 -8.81 20.38 10.20
N GLU A 144 -9.87 21.18 10.30
CA GLU A 144 -9.74 22.63 10.32
C GLU A 144 -8.96 23.07 11.56
N ALA A 145 -8.04 24.01 11.37
CA ALA A 145 -7.38 24.65 12.50
C ALA A 145 -8.44 25.29 13.44
N PRO A 146 -8.24 25.27 14.77
CA PRO A 146 -9.12 25.99 15.68
C PRO A 146 -9.23 27.45 15.24
N SER A 147 -10.45 27.96 15.14
CA SER A 147 -10.65 29.40 14.93
C SER A 147 -10.01 30.20 16.08
N PRO A 148 -9.35 31.32 15.80
CA PRO A 148 -8.71 32.17 16.81
C PRO A 148 -9.72 32.73 17.82
#